data_608f233cc21cf02f30b6349efacd2eae
#
_entry.id   608f233cc21cf02f30b6349efacd2eae
#
_cell.length_a   1.000
_cell.length_b   1.000
_cell.length_c   1.000
_cell.angle_alpha   90.00
_cell.angle_beta   90.00
_cell.angle_gamma   90.00
#
_symmetry.space_group_name_H-M   'P 1'
#
loop_
_entity.id
_entity.type
_entity.pdbx_description
1 polymer ?
#
loop_
_entity_poly.entity_id
_entity_poly.type
_entity_poly.pdbx_seq_one_letter_code
_entity_poly.pdbx_strand_id
1 'polypeptide(L)' 'MSFSELYLIYYPKLVRFAKEFVMSEEDAENITQDVFTDLWAKRDSMDRIENMNAYLFRLIKNRCL' A
#
# COMPACT_ATOMS: atom_id res chain seq x y z
N MET A 1 14.75 0.38 -6.09
CA MET A 1 13.67 -0.62 -6.11
C MET A 1 12.66 -0.25 -7.20
N SER A 2 12.34 -1.19 -8.07
CA SER A 2 11.33 -0.95 -9.10
C SER A 2 9.93 -1.04 -8.49
N PHE A 3 8.94 -0.49 -9.20
CA PHE A 3 7.54 -0.57 -8.75
C PHE A 3 7.08 -2.04 -8.65
N SER A 4 7.47 -2.87 -9.60
CA SER A 4 7.11 -4.30 -9.59
C SER A 4 7.65 -5.01 -8.35
N GLU A 5 8.90 -4.73 -7.99
CA GLU A 5 9.50 -5.31 -6.79
C GLU A 5 8.77 -4.84 -5.53
N LEU A 6 8.47 -3.54 -5.48
CA LEU A 6 7.73 -2.95 -4.37
C LEU A 6 6.37 -3.62 -4.22
N TYR A 7 5.66 -3.81 -5.32
CA TYR A 7 4.35 -4.45 -5.32
C TYR A 7 4.44 -5.87 -4.77
N LEU A 8 5.39 -6.65 -5.29
CA LEU A 8 5.54 -8.05 -4.88
C LEU A 8 5.90 -8.20 -3.40
N ILE A 9 6.72 -7.29 -2.89
CA ILE A 9 7.16 -7.35 -1.50
C ILE A 9 6.07 -6.87 -0.54
N TYR A 10 5.43 -5.76 -0.87
CA TYR A 10 4.54 -5.07 0.06
C TYR A 10 3.07 -5.45 -0.06
N TYR A 11 2.61 -5.90 -1.23
CA TYR A 11 1.18 -6.18 -1.41
C TYR A 11 0.64 -7.14 -0.33
N PRO A 12 1.25 -8.31 -0.12
CA PRO A 12 0.73 -9.23 0.90
C PRO A 12 0.80 -8.65 2.31
N LYS A 13 1.84 -7.88 2.61
CA LYS A 13 1.98 -7.26 3.92
C LYS A 13 0.90 -6.23 4.17
N LEU A 14 0.60 -5.42 3.14
CA LEU A 14 -0.39 -4.36 3.26
C LEU A 14 -1.81 -4.91 3.33
N VAL A 15 -2.10 -5.98 2.59
CA VAL A 15 -3.40 -6.65 2.70
C VAL A 15 -3.60 -7.16 4.13
N ARG A 16 -2.59 -7.81 4.69
CA ARG A 16 -2.65 -8.32 6.05
C ARG A 16 -2.89 -7.20 7.05
N PHE A 17 -2.19 -6.08 6.88
CA PHE A 17 -2.34 -4.93 7.76
C PHE A 17 -3.74 -4.33 7.63
N ALA A 18 -4.25 -4.18 6.39
CA ALA A 18 -5.58 -3.65 6.15
C ALA A 18 -6.65 -4.51 6.82
N LYS A 19 -6.45 -5.83 6.85
CA LYS A 19 -7.40 -6.76 7.48
C LYS A 19 -7.55 -6.53 8.99
N GLU A 20 -6.64 -5.82 9.61
CA GLU A 20 -6.78 -5.46 11.02
C GLU A 20 -7.83 -4.39 11.23
N PHE A 21 -8.15 -3.63 10.18
CA PHE A 21 -9.13 -2.52 10.25
C PHE A 21 -10.45 -2.89 9.61
N VAL A 22 -10.44 -3.78 8.61
CA VAL A 22 -11.65 -4.22 7.92
C VAL A 22 -11.78 -5.73 8.04
N MET A 23 -13.00 -6.22 8.15
CA MET A 23 -13.25 -7.64 8.42
C MET A 23 -13.22 -8.51 7.17
N SER A 24 -13.30 -7.90 6.00
CA SER A 24 -13.37 -8.61 4.74
C SER A 24 -12.01 -8.61 4.03
N GLU A 25 -11.57 -9.78 3.57
CA GLU A 25 -10.35 -9.90 2.78
C GLU A 25 -10.50 -9.15 1.46
N GLU A 26 -11.68 -9.20 0.85
CA GLU A 26 -11.95 -8.49 -0.39
C GLU A 26 -11.79 -6.98 -0.19
N ASP A 27 -12.31 -6.44 0.90
CA ASP A 27 -12.16 -5.01 1.20
C ASP A 27 -10.70 -4.65 1.43
N ALA A 28 -9.95 -5.50 2.13
CA ALA A 28 -8.53 -5.27 2.38
C ALA A 28 -7.74 -5.24 1.08
N GLU A 29 -8.05 -6.15 0.16
CA GLU A 29 -7.39 -6.19 -1.15
C GLU A 29 -7.74 -4.97 -1.98
N ASN A 30 -9.01 -4.54 -1.97
CA ASN A 30 -9.44 -3.36 -2.71
C ASN A 30 -8.74 -2.11 -2.21
N ILE A 31 -8.64 -1.95 -0.90
CA ILE A 31 -7.93 -0.82 -0.28
C ILE A 31 -6.47 -0.82 -0.69
N THR A 32 -5.84 -2.00 -0.64
CA THR A 32 -4.43 -2.13 -0.99
C THR A 32 -4.20 -1.82 -2.47
N GLN A 33 -5.07 -2.30 -3.34
CA GLN A 33 -4.98 -2.01 -4.77
C GLN A 33 -5.12 -0.50 -5.03
N ASP A 34 -6.01 0.17 -4.33
CA ASP A 34 -6.18 1.62 -4.46
C ASP A 34 -4.90 2.36 -4.07
N VAL A 35 -4.25 1.92 -3.00
CA VAL A 35 -2.98 2.52 -2.56
C VAL A 35 -1.92 2.36 -3.64
N PHE A 36 -1.81 1.17 -4.23
CA PHE A 36 -0.82 0.94 -5.29
C PHE A 36 -1.17 1.68 -6.58
N THR A 37 -2.45 1.87 -6.88
CA THR A 37 -2.86 2.66 -8.03
C THR A 37 -2.42 4.12 -7.86
N ASP A 38 -2.63 4.69 -6.67
CA ASP A 38 -2.19 6.04 -6.36
C ASP A 38 -0.67 6.16 -6.41
N LEU A 39 0.02 5.15 -5.88
CA LEU A 39 1.47 5.13 -5.88
C LEU A 39 2.01 5.08 -7.32
N TRP A 40 1.38 4.30 -8.17
CA TRP A 40 1.76 4.22 -9.58
C TRP A 40 1.64 5.58 -10.25
N ALA A 41 0.57 6.32 -9.98
CA ALA A 41 0.38 7.66 -10.52
C ALA A 41 1.48 8.63 -10.06
N LYS A 42 2.07 8.36 -8.89
CA LYS A 42 3.13 9.20 -8.30
C LYS A 42 4.51 8.54 -8.38
N ARG A 43 4.67 7.56 -9.26
CA ARG A 43 5.91 6.77 -9.31
C ARG A 43 7.17 7.58 -9.54
N ASP A 44 7.04 8.70 -10.22
CA ASP A 44 8.19 9.58 -10.48
C ASP A 44 8.70 10.26 -9.21
N SER A 45 7.87 10.31 -8.18
CA SER A 45 8.21 10.94 -6.90
C SER A 45 8.62 9.91 -5.85
N MET A 46 8.64 8.63 -6.17
CA MET A 46 8.94 7.57 -5.22
C MET A 46 10.34 7.69 -4.60
N ASP A 47 11.29 8.21 -5.36
CA ASP A 47 12.67 8.38 -4.88
C ASP A 47 12.78 9.36 -3.71
N ARG A 48 11.76 10.20 -3.54
CA ARG A 48 11.74 11.19 -2.46
C ARG A 48 11.23 10.63 -1.15
N ILE A 49 10.71 9.40 -1.18
CA ILE A 49 10.17 8.76 0.01
C ILE A 49 11.31 8.09 0.76
N GLU A 50 11.66 8.62 1.94
CA GLU A 50 12.78 8.12 2.72
C GLU A 50 12.49 6.76 3.36
N ASN A 51 11.28 6.58 3.86
CA ASN A 51 10.89 5.34 4.52
C ASN A 51 9.62 4.80 3.85
N MET A 52 9.83 3.96 2.84
CA MET A 52 8.73 3.40 2.06
C MET A 52 7.79 2.56 2.92
N ASN A 53 8.33 1.78 3.83
CA ASN A 53 7.54 0.93 4.70
C ASN A 53 6.54 1.78 5.53
N ALA A 54 7.05 2.79 6.21
CA ALA A 54 6.20 3.66 7.03
C ALA A 54 5.18 4.42 6.18
N TYR A 55 5.61 4.86 5.00
CA TYR A 55 4.75 5.60 4.09
C TYR A 55 3.55 4.77 3.63
N LEU A 56 3.83 3.55 3.19
CA LEU A 56 2.78 2.65 2.70
C LEU A 56 1.78 2.26 3.79
N PHE A 57 2.28 1.94 4.98
CA PHE A 57 1.41 1.58 6.10
C PHE A 57 0.53 2.75 6.51
N ARG A 58 1.07 3.97 6.47
CA ARG A 58 0.28 5.17 6.75
C ARG A 58 -0.84 5.36 5.72
N LEU A 59 -0.54 5.12 4.44
CA LEU A 59 -1.56 5.24 3.38
C LEU A 59 -2.69 4.25 3.59
N ILE A 60 -2.35 3.01 3.95
CA ILE A 60 -3.36 1.99 4.24
C ILE A 60 -4.22 2.41 5.42
N LYS A 61 -3.59 2.83 6.51
CA LYS A 61 -4.31 3.26 7.71
C LYS A 61 -5.28 4.40 7.41
N ASN A 62 -4.83 5.39 6.64
CA ASN A 62 -5.67 6.53 6.29
C ASN A 62 -6.90 6.13 5.47
N ARG A 63 -6.76 5.14 4.61
CA ARG A 63 -7.89 4.67 3.81
C ARG A 63 -8.85 3.78 4.59
N CYS A 64 -8.35 3.10 5.61
CA CYS A 64 -9.17 2.23 6.46
C CYS A 64 -9.95 3.00 7.50
N LEU A 65 -9.49 4.19 7.82
CA LEU A 65 -10.17 5.07 8.78
C LEU A 65 -11.03 6.10 8.02
#